data_3c8c8623e901d1e2cd6984ad8cc5068a
#
_entry.id   3c8c8623e901d1e2cd6984ad8cc5068a
#
_cell.length_a   1.000
_cell.length_b   1.000
_cell.length_c   1.000
_cell.angle_alpha   90.00
_cell.angle_beta   90.00
_cell.angle_gamma   90.00
#
_symmetry.space_group_name_H-M   'P 1'
#
loop_
_entity.id
_entity.type
_entity.pdbx_description
1 polymer ?
#
loop_
_entity_poly.entity_id
_entity_poly.type
_entity_poly.pdbx_seq_one_letter_code
_entity_poly.pdbx_strand_id
1 'polypeptide(L)'
;QTGRSVFKITRQQWLDDVTDSVGQTFLGQPLQCAKCHDHKFDPIPTRDYYRMMAVFSTTQFADRDAPFLETENREGFNTSQEWTKAKIQAYQQQHKELQGRVNQNRQQETGDAKVGNNGLDPGDEASLARMNKNISRHQWELEKVLPIAFSVHTGKTIERNNVNSRIRPPRDPWAKGYIKKDTILTGGNVFADGEPVDPGALSVAAFLGKMKPVNFPEPRGKRRKALADRSEEHTS
;
A
#
# COMPACT_ATOMS: atom_id res chain seq x y z
N GLN A 1 3.23 -1.37 -20.57
CA GLN A 1 3.54 -0.52 -19.41
C GLN A 1 4.51 -1.26 -18.49
N THR A 2 5.57 -0.60 -18.04
CA THR A 2 6.50 -1.18 -17.07
C THR A 2 5.83 -1.26 -15.70
N GLY A 3 6.24 -2.21 -14.85
CA GLY A 3 5.69 -2.35 -13.48
C GLY A 3 5.78 -1.07 -12.65
N ARG A 4 6.81 -0.25 -12.89
CA ARG A 4 6.98 1.07 -12.26
C ARG A 4 5.90 2.08 -12.66
N SER A 5 5.43 2.08 -13.91
CA SER A 5 4.34 2.95 -14.36
C SER A 5 3.01 2.58 -13.73
N VAL A 6 2.72 1.27 -13.63
CA VAL A 6 1.53 0.76 -12.96
C VAL A 6 1.54 1.17 -11.48
N PHE A 7 2.68 1.01 -10.80
CA PHE A 7 2.82 1.40 -9.41
C PHE A 7 2.58 2.89 -9.18
N LYS A 8 3.11 3.77 -10.03
CA LYS A 8 2.86 5.22 -9.95
C LYS A 8 1.37 5.56 -10.07
N ILE A 9 0.68 4.94 -11.04
CA ILE A 9 -0.76 5.16 -11.28
C ILE A 9 -1.56 4.71 -10.05
N THR A 10 -1.34 3.48 -9.58
CA THR A 10 -2.06 2.93 -8.43
C THR A 10 -1.82 3.75 -7.17
N ARG A 11 -0.59 4.19 -6.94
CA ARG A 11 -0.27 5.06 -5.80
C ARG A 11 -0.97 6.40 -5.89
N GLN A 12 -1.04 7.00 -7.07
CA GLN A 12 -1.75 8.26 -7.28
C GLN A 12 -3.25 8.08 -7.07
N GLN A 13 -3.87 7.04 -7.62
CA GLN A 13 -5.28 6.74 -7.41
C GLN A 13 -5.61 6.64 -5.91
N TRP A 14 -4.79 5.91 -5.14
CA TRP A 14 -4.98 5.83 -3.70
C TRP A 14 -4.90 7.20 -3.00
N LEU A 15 -3.94 8.06 -3.39
CA LEU A 15 -3.83 9.42 -2.84
C LEU A 15 -5.06 10.27 -3.21
N ASP A 16 -5.56 10.14 -4.43
CA ASP A 16 -6.76 10.81 -4.89
C ASP A 16 -7.97 10.37 -4.06
N ASP A 17 -8.16 9.06 -3.87
CA ASP A 17 -9.27 8.48 -3.11
C ASP A 17 -9.25 8.95 -1.64
N VAL A 18 -8.08 8.93 -1.00
CA VAL A 18 -7.95 9.40 0.39
C VAL A 18 -8.23 10.90 0.51
N THR A 19 -7.71 11.69 -0.42
CA THR A 19 -7.90 13.15 -0.40
C THR A 19 -9.38 13.51 -0.57
N ASP A 20 -10.06 12.86 -1.51
CA ASP A 20 -11.48 13.08 -1.77
C ASP A 20 -12.35 12.57 -0.61
N SER A 21 -12.05 11.38 -0.07
CA SER A 21 -12.75 10.82 1.10
C SER A 21 -12.66 11.72 2.33
N VAL A 22 -11.49 12.28 2.61
CA VAL A 22 -11.30 13.24 3.71
C VAL A 22 -12.06 14.53 3.45
N GLY A 23 -12.03 15.04 2.21
CA GLY A 23 -12.82 16.21 1.81
C GLY A 23 -14.32 15.99 2.04
N GLN A 24 -14.85 14.89 1.56
CA GLN A 24 -16.27 14.56 1.72
C GLN A 24 -16.67 14.34 3.18
N THR A 25 -15.86 13.59 3.95
CA THR A 25 -16.23 13.19 5.32
C THR A 25 -16.12 14.33 6.33
N PHE A 26 -15.05 15.12 6.26
CA PHE A 26 -14.75 16.12 7.28
C PHE A 26 -15.05 17.56 6.85
N LEU A 27 -15.09 17.82 5.54
CA LEU A 27 -15.33 19.16 5.01
C LEU A 27 -16.68 19.27 4.28
N GLY A 28 -17.39 18.16 4.08
CA GLY A 28 -18.63 18.10 3.31
C GLY A 28 -18.46 18.48 1.84
N GLN A 29 -17.22 18.42 1.31
CA GLN A 29 -16.86 18.89 -0.03
C GLN A 29 -16.13 17.82 -0.83
N PRO A 30 -16.63 17.42 -2.02
CA PRO A 30 -15.89 16.58 -2.94
C PRO A 30 -14.75 17.39 -3.56
N LEU A 31 -13.51 16.92 -3.37
CA LEU A 31 -12.32 17.62 -3.85
C LEU A 31 -11.84 17.16 -5.22
N GLN A 32 -12.34 16.04 -5.71
CA GLN A 32 -11.82 15.35 -6.91
C GLN A 32 -11.84 16.24 -8.18
N CYS A 33 -12.83 17.13 -8.33
CA CYS A 33 -12.88 18.04 -9.47
C CYS A 33 -11.69 19.00 -9.50
N ALA A 34 -11.22 19.42 -8.32
CA ALA A 34 -10.09 20.33 -8.18
C ALA A 34 -8.72 19.70 -8.55
N LYS A 35 -8.68 18.40 -8.83
CA LYS A 35 -7.48 17.70 -9.30
C LYS A 35 -6.98 18.21 -10.67
N CYS A 36 -7.88 18.54 -11.59
CA CYS A 36 -7.51 18.87 -12.96
C CYS A 36 -7.61 20.37 -13.29
N HIS A 37 -8.50 21.08 -12.62
CA HIS A 37 -8.77 22.52 -12.78
C HIS A 37 -9.38 23.06 -11.49
N ASP A 38 -9.38 24.34 -11.28
CA ASP A 38 -10.04 24.96 -10.13
C ASP A 38 -11.52 24.55 -10.08
N HIS A 39 -12.01 24.27 -8.87
CA HIS A 39 -13.38 23.79 -8.69
C HIS A 39 -14.38 24.80 -9.25
N LYS A 40 -15.36 24.33 -10.03
CA LYS A 40 -16.24 25.19 -10.82
C LYS A 40 -17.15 26.09 -9.97
N PHE A 41 -17.62 25.55 -8.84
CA PHE A 41 -18.65 26.20 -8.03
C PHE A 41 -18.14 26.67 -6.68
N ASP A 42 -17.17 25.97 -6.11
CA ASP A 42 -16.61 26.25 -4.80
C ASP A 42 -15.22 26.90 -4.93
N PRO A 43 -14.83 27.79 -4.01
CA PRO A 43 -13.54 28.47 -4.06
C PRO A 43 -12.40 27.54 -3.63
N ILE A 44 -12.21 26.44 -4.36
CA ILE A 44 -11.18 25.43 -4.15
C ILE A 44 -10.26 25.39 -5.35
N PRO A 45 -9.10 26.07 -5.30
CA PRO A 45 -8.11 26.02 -6.35
C PRO A 45 -7.47 24.61 -6.48
N THR A 46 -7.06 24.26 -7.68
CA THR A 46 -6.26 23.04 -7.94
C THR A 46 -5.06 22.92 -6.99
N ARG A 47 -4.40 24.03 -6.68
CA ARG A 47 -3.30 24.08 -5.73
C ARG A 47 -3.69 23.54 -4.34
N ASP A 48 -4.86 23.87 -3.85
CA ASP A 48 -5.33 23.40 -2.53
C ASP A 48 -5.62 21.90 -2.51
N TYR A 49 -6.13 21.35 -3.62
CA TYR A 49 -6.25 19.91 -3.77
C TYR A 49 -4.91 19.19 -3.55
N TYR A 50 -3.86 19.65 -4.25
CA TYR A 50 -2.53 19.04 -4.13
C TYR A 50 -1.84 19.32 -2.79
N ARG A 51 -2.13 20.43 -2.15
CA ARG A 51 -1.68 20.72 -0.78
C ARG A 51 -2.30 19.74 0.23
N MET A 52 -3.60 19.49 0.12
CA MET A 52 -4.30 18.49 0.94
C MET A 52 -3.78 17.08 0.66
N MET A 53 -3.60 16.71 -0.61
CA MET A 53 -3.03 15.44 -1.00
C MET A 53 -1.61 15.24 -0.44
N ALA A 54 -0.80 16.28 -0.40
CA ALA A 54 0.57 16.24 0.14
C ALA A 54 0.62 15.90 1.64
N VAL A 55 -0.45 16.11 2.40
CA VAL A 55 -0.57 15.66 3.79
C VAL A 55 -0.49 14.13 3.88
N PHE A 56 -1.04 13.43 2.87
CA PHE A 56 -1.13 11.98 2.83
C PHE A 56 0.00 11.31 2.04
N SER A 57 0.87 12.07 1.39
CA SER A 57 1.91 11.55 0.48
C SER A 57 2.90 10.59 1.15
N THR A 58 3.12 10.71 2.46
CA THR A 58 3.97 9.83 3.26
C THR A 58 3.20 8.70 3.96
N THR A 59 1.91 8.55 3.73
CA THR A 59 1.11 7.49 4.33
C THR A 59 1.29 6.19 3.57
N GLN A 60 1.59 5.11 4.29
CA GLN A 60 1.80 3.77 3.74
C GLN A 60 0.88 2.77 4.43
N PHE A 61 0.45 1.74 3.70
CA PHE A 61 -0.29 0.63 4.26
C PHE A 61 0.61 -0.33 5.03
N ALA A 62 0.08 -0.92 6.10
CA ALA A 62 0.72 -2.00 6.82
C ALA A 62 -0.29 -2.82 7.62
N ASP A 63 -0.02 -4.10 7.73
CA ASP A 63 -0.71 -4.99 8.65
C ASP A 63 0.02 -4.99 9.99
N ARG A 64 -0.70 -4.77 11.05
CA ARG A 64 -0.17 -4.80 12.42
C ARG A 64 -0.76 -5.97 13.20
N ASP A 65 0.02 -6.52 14.09
CA ASP A 65 -0.51 -7.45 15.07
C ASP A 65 -1.47 -6.68 16.00
N ALA A 66 -2.68 -7.18 16.14
CA ALA A 66 -3.72 -6.60 16.99
C ALA A 66 -4.45 -7.74 17.69
N PRO A 67 -4.65 -7.68 19.01
CA PRO A 67 -5.40 -8.71 19.72
C PRO A 67 -6.85 -8.72 19.21
N PHE A 68 -7.44 -9.90 19.20
CA PHE A 68 -8.88 -10.00 18.97
C PHE A 68 -9.67 -9.29 20.06
N LEU A 69 -10.77 -8.67 19.69
CA LEU A 69 -11.73 -8.14 20.66
C LEU A 69 -12.43 -9.29 21.37
N GLU A 70 -12.87 -9.07 22.62
CA GLU A 70 -13.60 -10.08 23.41
C GLU A 70 -14.94 -10.45 22.76
N THR A 71 -15.54 -9.52 22.04
CA THR A 71 -16.82 -9.67 21.34
C THR A 71 -16.73 -10.36 19.99
N GLU A 72 -15.50 -10.63 19.49
CA GLU A 72 -15.32 -11.29 18.18
C GLU A 72 -15.67 -12.78 18.26
N ASN A 73 -16.47 -13.24 17.31
CA ASN A 73 -16.71 -14.67 17.13
C ASN A 73 -15.46 -15.35 16.55
N ARG A 74 -14.82 -16.20 17.36
CA ARG A 74 -13.59 -16.95 17.00
C ARG A 74 -13.86 -18.45 16.86
N GLU A 75 -15.12 -18.85 16.74
CA GLU A 75 -15.47 -20.25 16.53
C GLU A 75 -14.78 -20.83 15.28
N GLY A 76 -14.13 -21.97 15.43
CA GLY A 76 -13.41 -22.63 14.35
C GLY A 76 -12.04 -22.02 13.95
N PHE A 77 -11.59 -20.91 14.55
CA PHE A 77 -10.31 -20.28 14.17
C PHE A 77 -9.12 -21.19 14.39
N ASN A 78 -9.06 -21.90 15.50
CA ASN A 78 -7.95 -22.83 15.80
C ASN A 78 -7.90 -23.97 14.78
N THR A 79 -9.03 -24.61 14.50
CA THR A 79 -9.13 -25.71 13.52
C THR A 79 -8.76 -25.20 12.12
N SER A 80 -9.23 -24.02 11.73
CA SER A 80 -8.87 -23.39 10.45
C SER A 80 -7.38 -23.07 10.36
N GLN A 81 -6.77 -22.59 11.45
CA GLN A 81 -5.34 -22.32 11.50
C GLN A 81 -4.51 -23.60 11.36
N GLU A 82 -4.85 -24.65 12.10
CA GLU A 82 -4.15 -25.94 12.06
C GLU A 82 -4.23 -26.56 10.65
N TRP A 83 -5.43 -26.63 10.09
CA TRP A 83 -5.63 -27.15 8.74
C TRP A 83 -4.85 -26.37 7.69
N THR A 84 -4.93 -25.04 7.73
CA THR A 84 -4.26 -24.18 6.77
C THR A 84 -2.74 -24.26 6.88
N LYS A 85 -2.22 -24.29 8.11
CA LYS A 85 -0.77 -24.50 8.36
C LYS A 85 -0.29 -25.85 7.83
N ALA A 86 -1.06 -26.91 8.05
CA ALA A 86 -0.74 -28.23 7.53
C ALA A 86 -0.68 -28.26 6.00
N LYS A 87 -1.63 -27.57 5.32
CA LYS A 87 -1.62 -27.44 3.87
C LYS A 87 -0.38 -26.66 3.36
N ILE A 88 -0.04 -25.56 4.00
CA ILE A 88 1.17 -24.78 3.66
C ILE A 88 2.41 -25.67 3.80
N GLN A 89 2.56 -26.38 4.90
CA GLN A 89 3.69 -27.29 5.14
C GLN A 89 3.78 -28.39 4.08
N ALA A 90 2.65 -29.02 3.72
CA ALA A 90 2.62 -30.04 2.70
C ALA A 90 3.09 -29.52 1.32
N TYR A 91 2.63 -28.34 0.90
CA TYR A 91 3.10 -27.73 -0.35
C TYR A 91 4.56 -27.28 -0.29
N GLN A 92 5.04 -26.78 0.84
CA GLN A 92 6.44 -26.43 1.05
C GLN A 92 7.35 -27.66 0.98
N GLN A 93 6.92 -28.78 1.55
CA GLN A 93 7.65 -30.04 1.46
C GLN A 93 7.74 -30.55 0.02
N GLN A 94 6.61 -30.59 -0.70
CA GLN A 94 6.59 -30.95 -2.12
C GLN A 94 7.47 -30.05 -2.98
N HIS A 95 7.44 -28.75 -2.73
CA HIS A 95 8.30 -27.78 -3.41
C HIS A 95 9.80 -28.07 -3.16
N LYS A 96 10.17 -28.37 -1.92
CA LYS A 96 11.55 -28.70 -1.53
C LYS A 96 12.01 -29.99 -2.20
N GLU A 97 11.17 -31.02 -2.24
CA GLU A 97 11.46 -32.31 -2.89
C GLU A 97 11.68 -32.13 -4.41
N LEU A 98 10.82 -31.37 -5.06
CA LEU A 98 10.95 -31.05 -6.47
C LEU A 98 12.23 -30.26 -6.76
N GLN A 99 12.53 -29.24 -5.95
CA GLN A 99 13.79 -28.49 -6.07
C GLN A 99 15.03 -29.37 -5.85
N GLY A 100 14.93 -30.33 -4.93
CA GLY A 100 16.00 -31.31 -4.70
C GLY A 100 16.29 -32.14 -5.96
N ARG A 101 15.25 -32.65 -6.65
CA ARG A 101 15.38 -33.36 -7.92
C ARG A 101 16.01 -32.50 -9.02
N VAL A 102 15.53 -31.28 -9.15
CA VAL A 102 16.09 -30.30 -10.12
C VAL A 102 17.57 -30.05 -9.89
N ASN A 103 17.99 -29.89 -8.62
CA ASN A 103 19.39 -29.68 -8.29
C ASN A 103 20.24 -30.93 -8.57
N GLN A 104 19.71 -32.13 -8.33
CA GLN A 104 20.39 -33.40 -8.69
C GLN A 104 20.55 -33.56 -10.21
N ASN A 105 19.49 -33.25 -10.99
CA ASN A 105 19.54 -33.28 -12.44
C ASN A 105 20.59 -32.31 -13.00
N ARG A 106 20.69 -31.10 -12.42
CA ARG A 106 21.75 -30.12 -12.80
C ARG A 106 23.16 -30.62 -12.54
N GLN A 107 23.38 -31.39 -11.49
CA GLN A 107 24.69 -31.95 -11.16
C GLN A 107 25.06 -33.17 -12.03
N GLN A 108 24.03 -33.85 -12.59
CA GLN A 108 24.22 -35.02 -13.45
C GLN A 108 24.22 -34.67 -14.95
N GLU A 109 24.08 -33.40 -15.32
CA GLU A 109 24.03 -32.94 -16.71
C GLU A 109 25.32 -33.25 -17.46
N THR A 110 25.30 -34.39 -18.09
CA THR A 110 26.07 -34.70 -19.25
C THR A 110 25.13 -34.91 -20.43
N GLY A 111 24.82 -33.84 -21.15
CA GLY A 111 24.52 -33.90 -22.56
C GLY A 111 23.12 -34.26 -23.03
N ASP A 112 22.09 -34.39 -22.21
CA ASP A 112 20.74 -34.66 -22.72
C ASP A 112 19.99 -33.36 -22.99
N ALA A 113 19.74 -33.06 -24.26
CA ALA A 113 19.15 -31.81 -24.78
C ALA A 113 17.67 -31.57 -24.40
N LYS A 114 17.06 -32.39 -23.53
CA LYS A 114 15.66 -32.28 -23.10
C LYS A 114 15.45 -31.54 -21.81
N VAL A 115 16.49 -31.32 -21.02
CA VAL A 115 16.42 -30.50 -19.80
C VAL A 115 16.91 -29.13 -20.18
N GLY A 116 16.03 -28.13 -20.17
CA GLY A 116 16.43 -26.76 -20.43
C GLY A 116 17.52 -26.33 -19.45
N ASN A 117 18.27 -25.26 -19.77
CA ASN A 117 19.44 -24.75 -18.98
C ASN A 117 19.25 -24.60 -17.47
N ASN A 118 18.05 -24.92 -16.94
CA ASN A 118 17.64 -24.77 -15.55
C ASN A 118 17.50 -26.10 -14.79
N GLY A 119 17.69 -27.26 -15.41
CA GLY A 119 17.41 -28.58 -14.80
C GLY A 119 15.93 -28.86 -14.59
N LEU A 120 15.03 -28.06 -15.18
CA LEU A 120 13.58 -28.17 -15.11
C LEU A 120 13.03 -28.65 -16.46
N ASP A 121 12.15 -29.64 -16.44
CA ASP A 121 11.28 -29.88 -17.58
C ASP A 121 10.04 -28.94 -17.50
N PRO A 122 9.25 -28.79 -18.60
CA PRO A 122 8.04 -27.97 -18.58
C PRO A 122 7.01 -28.40 -17.54
N GLY A 123 6.95 -29.67 -17.19
CA GLY A 123 6.05 -30.23 -16.18
C GLY A 123 6.49 -29.81 -14.75
N ASP A 124 7.78 -29.84 -14.48
CA ASP A 124 8.37 -29.42 -13.22
C ASP A 124 8.18 -27.91 -12.98
N GLU A 125 8.38 -27.10 -14.02
CA GLU A 125 8.19 -25.64 -13.95
C GLU A 125 6.73 -25.28 -13.64
N ALA A 126 5.78 -25.92 -14.34
CA ALA A 126 4.35 -25.75 -14.08
C ALA A 126 3.96 -26.22 -12.67
N SER A 127 4.59 -27.29 -12.16
CA SER A 127 4.35 -27.81 -10.82
C SER A 127 4.88 -26.87 -9.73
N LEU A 128 6.06 -26.31 -9.88
CA LEU A 128 6.61 -25.30 -8.97
C LEU A 128 5.74 -24.05 -8.94
N ALA A 129 5.30 -23.54 -10.10
CA ALA A 129 4.41 -22.39 -10.19
C ALA A 129 3.09 -22.64 -9.45
N ARG A 130 2.49 -23.84 -9.62
CA ARG A 130 1.26 -24.25 -8.93
C ARG A 130 1.43 -24.33 -7.43
N MET A 131 2.53 -24.93 -6.95
CA MET A 131 2.83 -25.03 -5.51
C MET A 131 3.00 -23.64 -4.89
N ASN A 132 3.75 -22.75 -5.52
CA ASN A 132 3.92 -21.38 -5.06
C ASN A 132 2.59 -20.62 -4.99
N LYS A 133 1.71 -20.79 -5.98
CA LYS A 133 0.37 -20.22 -5.98
C LYS A 133 -0.50 -20.76 -4.84
N ASN A 134 -0.44 -22.07 -4.58
CA ASN A 134 -1.20 -22.69 -3.49
C ASN A 134 -0.66 -22.27 -2.11
N ILE A 135 0.66 -22.19 -1.93
CA ILE A 135 1.27 -21.66 -0.70
C ILE A 135 0.76 -20.23 -0.44
N SER A 136 0.86 -19.35 -1.43
CA SER A 136 0.40 -17.96 -1.30
C SER A 136 -1.10 -17.89 -0.97
N ARG A 137 -1.93 -18.69 -1.65
CA ARG A 137 -3.37 -18.74 -1.38
C ARG A 137 -3.67 -19.15 0.07
N HIS A 138 -3.04 -20.21 0.56
CA HIS A 138 -3.27 -20.65 1.93
C HIS A 138 -2.67 -19.71 2.98
N GLN A 139 -1.60 -18.99 2.66
CA GLN A 139 -1.11 -17.90 3.51
C GLN A 139 -2.16 -16.81 3.69
N TRP A 140 -2.87 -16.42 2.63
CA TRP A 140 -3.96 -15.45 2.70
C TRP A 140 -5.18 -15.98 3.45
N GLU A 141 -5.48 -17.28 3.30
CA GLU A 141 -6.55 -17.93 4.08
C GLU A 141 -6.21 -17.94 5.58
N LEU A 142 -4.95 -18.19 5.92
CA LEU A 142 -4.49 -18.17 7.31
C LEU A 142 -4.64 -16.77 7.93
N GLU A 143 -4.36 -15.71 7.17
CA GLU A 143 -4.45 -14.33 7.65
C GLU A 143 -5.85 -13.94 8.13
N LYS A 144 -6.91 -14.55 7.57
CA LYS A 144 -8.30 -14.28 7.97
C LYS A 144 -8.62 -14.67 9.41
N VAL A 145 -7.84 -15.57 9.98
CA VAL A 145 -8.03 -16.12 11.34
C VAL A 145 -6.86 -15.76 12.26
N LEU A 146 -6.01 -14.83 11.89
CA LEU A 146 -4.93 -14.30 12.71
C LEU A 146 -5.30 -12.97 13.36
N PRO A 147 -4.76 -12.66 14.56
CA PRO A 147 -5.00 -11.39 15.26
C PRO A 147 -4.21 -10.25 14.58
N ILE A 148 -4.70 -9.81 13.44
CA ILE A 148 -4.08 -8.75 12.65
C ILE A 148 -5.12 -7.71 12.23
N ALA A 149 -4.69 -6.45 12.22
CA ALA A 149 -5.49 -5.35 11.71
C ALA A 149 -4.78 -4.65 10.54
N PHE A 150 -5.55 -4.36 9.49
CA PHE A 150 -5.10 -3.46 8.43
C PHE A 150 -4.96 -2.06 8.99
N SER A 151 -3.83 -1.44 8.76
CA SER A 151 -3.49 -0.13 9.31
C SER A 151 -2.62 0.69 8.36
N VAL A 152 -2.25 1.86 8.81
CA VAL A 152 -1.34 2.74 8.09
C VAL A 152 -0.17 3.17 8.98
N HIS A 153 0.97 3.44 8.35
CA HIS A 153 2.11 4.09 9.00
C HIS A 153 2.61 5.26 8.14
N THR A 154 3.47 6.07 8.72
CA THR A 154 4.12 7.16 7.99
C THR A 154 5.54 6.75 7.66
N GLY A 155 5.94 6.92 6.40
CA GLY A 155 7.28 6.55 5.93
C GLY A 155 7.48 6.74 4.44
N LYS A 156 8.66 6.33 3.97
CA LYS A 156 8.97 6.30 2.54
C LYS A 156 8.14 5.26 1.81
N THR A 157 7.81 5.54 0.57
CA THR A 157 7.13 4.61 -0.32
C THR A 157 8.12 3.54 -0.79
N ILE A 158 7.78 2.28 -0.58
CA ILE A 158 8.56 1.13 -1.02
C ILE A 158 7.84 0.49 -2.21
N GLU A 159 8.49 0.49 -3.38
CA GLU A 159 7.99 -0.24 -4.54
C GLU A 159 8.08 -1.74 -4.25
N ARG A 160 6.97 -2.45 -4.40
CA ARG A 160 6.91 -3.90 -4.20
C ARG A 160 6.59 -4.57 -5.51
N ASN A 161 7.39 -5.54 -5.88
CA ASN A 161 7.19 -6.34 -7.08
C ASN A 161 6.28 -7.56 -6.82
N ASN A 162 6.01 -7.85 -5.54
CA ASN A 162 5.22 -9.00 -5.14
C ASN A 162 4.22 -8.58 -4.04
N VAL A 163 2.94 -8.88 -4.27
CA VAL A 163 1.82 -8.63 -3.34
C VAL A 163 1.43 -9.87 -2.55
N ASN A 164 2.16 -10.97 -2.69
CA ASN A 164 1.82 -12.26 -2.10
C ASN A 164 2.23 -12.40 -0.62
N SER A 165 2.65 -11.33 0.02
CA SER A 165 3.03 -11.35 1.41
C SER A 165 2.45 -10.16 2.17
N ARG A 166 2.13 -10.42 3.42
CA ARG A 166 1.68 -9.43 4.39
C ARG A 166 2.64 -8.24 4.44
N ILE A 167 2.08 -7.04 4.45
CA ILE A 167 2.84 -5.80 4.50
C ILE A 167 3.03 -5.41 5.96
N ARG A 168 4.14 -5.79 6.56
CA ARG A 168 4.50 -5.32 7.90
C ARG A 168 5.15 -3.94 7.85
N PRO A 169 4.89 -3.04 8.82
CA PRO A 169 5.61 -1.78 8.89
C PRO A 169 7.11 -2.06 9.07
N PRO A 170 7.99 -1.38 8.34
CA PRO A 170 9.42 -1.55 8.51
C PRO A 170 9.87 -1.04 9.88
N ARG A 171 10.95 -1.63 10.42
CA ARG A 171 11.52 -1.18 11.71
C ARG A 171 11.91 0.29 11.67
N ASP A 172 12.50 0.73 10.57
CA ASP A 172 12.74 2.15 10.28
C ASP A 172 12.00 2.52 8.98
N PRO A 173 10.87 3.24 9.08
CA PRO A 173 10.07 3.65 7.93
C PRO A 173 10.78 4.64 6.99
N TRP A 174 11.91 5.20 7.41
CA TRP A 174 12.65 6.21 6.65
C TRP A 174 13.93 5.68 6.01
N ALA A 175 14.39 4.48 6.36
CA ALA A 175 15.63 3.90 5.85
C ALA A 175 15.59 3.61 4.35
N LYS A 176 14.53 2.95 3.86
CA LYS A 176 14.42 2.47 2.47
C LYS A 176 13.21 3.07 1.76
N GLY A 177 13.33 3.21 0.44
CA GLY A 177 12.27 3.74 -0.40
C GLY A 177 12.51 5.20 -0.81
N TYR A 178 11.50 5.81 -1.39
CA TYR A 178 11.54 7.19 -1.86
C TYR A 178 10.35 7.99 -1.32
N ILE A 179 10.49 9.30 -1.35
CA ILE A 179 9.39 10.22 -1.08
C ILE A 179 9.02 10.85 -2.43
N LYS A 180 7.77 10.68 -2.83
CA LYS A 180 7.26 11.38 -4.00
C LYS A 180 7.37 12.89 -3.75
N LYS A 181 7.80 13.64 -4.76
CA LYS A 181 7.69 15.10 -4.72
C LYS A 181 6.21 15.48 -4.70
N ASP A 182 5.86 16.37 -3.80
CA ASP A 182 4.51 16.91 -3.73
C ASP A 182 4.42 18.03 -4.77
N THR A 183 3.78 17.76 -5.92
CA THR A 183 3.66 18.68 -7.06
C THR A 183 2.23 18.72 -7.56
N ILE A 184 1.84 19.83 -8.17
CA ILE A 184 0.62 19.91 -8.98
C ILE A 184 0.83 19.05 -10.22
N LEU A 185 -0.11 18.16 -10.52
CA LEU A 185 -0.08 17.37 -11.75
C LEU A 185 -0.83 18.15 -12.85
N THR A 186 -0.14 18.48 -13.93
CA THR A 186 -0.75 19.22 -15.04
C THR A 186 -1.93 18.44 -15.63
N GLY A 187 -3.13 19.01 -15.56
CA GLY A 187 -4.36 18.34 -15.99
C GLY A 187 -4.65 17.03 -15.28
N GLY A 188 -4.11 16.81 -14.05
CA GLY A 188 -4.25 15.56 -13.30
C GLY A 188 -3.40 14.39 -13.81
N ASN A 189 -2.50 14.62 -14.77
CA ASN A 189 -1.68 13.58 -15.37
C ASN A 189 -0.53 13.16 -14.45
N VAL A 190 -0.50 11.90 -14.05
CA VAL A 190 0.48 11.28 -13.12
C VAL A 190 1.93 11.42 -13.60
N PHE A 191 2.14 11.62 -14.89
CA PHE A 191 3.46 11.72 -15.52
C PHE A 191 3.87 13.16 -15.87
N ALA A 192 3.01 14.15 -15.56
CA ALA A 192 3.25 15.55 -15.83
C ALA A 192 3.37 16.35 -14.52
N ASP A 193 4.53 16.22 -13.86
CA ASP A 193 4.85 16.99 -12.66
C ASP A 193 4.96 18.48 -13.00
N GLY A 194 4.18 19.33 -12.31
CA GLY A 194 4.22 20.78 -12.40
C GLY A 194 4.88 21.44 -11.19
N GLU A 195 4.34 22.54 -10.73
CA GLU A 195 4.88 23.30 -9.61
C GLU A 195 4.88 22.49 -8.29
N PRO A 196 5.91 22.64 -7.44
CA PRO A 196 5.93 22.05 -6.13
C PRO A 196 4.88 22.69 -5.21
N VAL A 197 4.36 21.87 -4.28
CA VAL A 197 3.43 22.33 -3.24
C VAL A 197 3.86 21.82 -1.87
N ASP A 198 3.61 22.66 -0.87
CA ASP A 198 3.74 22.26 0.53
C ASP A 198 2.42 21.68 1.04
N PRO A 199 2.46 20.74 2.00
CA PRO A 199 1.25 20.24 2.64
C PRO A 199 0.43 21.38 3.22
N GLY A 200 -0.88 21.32 3.09
CA GLY A 200 -1.76 22.37 3.57
C GLY A 200 -3.22 21.95 3.64
N ALA A 201 -4.00 22.73 4.38
CA ALA A 201 -5.46 22.66 4.34
C ALA A 201 -6.00 23.58 3.20
N LEU A 202 -7.29 23.52 2.95
CA LEU A 202 -7.96 24.39 1.96
C LEU A 202 -7.80 25.87 2.35
N SER A 203 -7.42 26.71 1.40
CA SER A 203 -7.23 28.15 1.63
C SER A 203 -8.54 28.87 1.97
N VAL A 204 -9.66 28.38 1.46
CA VAL A 204 -10.99 28.91 1.77
C VAL A 204 -11.28 28.89 3.27
N ALA A 205 -10.77 27.92 4.00
CA ALA A 205 -10.90 27.83 5.46
C ALA A 205 -10.19 28.97 6.20
N ALA A 206 -9.06 29.46 5.67
CA ALA A 206 -8.38 30.62 6.20
C ALA A 206 -9.11 31.95 5.85
N PHE A 207 -9.69 32.02 4.66
CA PHE A 207 -10.44 33.18 4.18
C PHE A 207 -11.69 33.46 5.05
N LEU A 208 -12.32 32.43 5.58
CA LEU A 208 -13.48 32.59 6.49
C LEU A 208 -13.13 33.15 7.87
N GLY A 209 -11.86 33.54 8.07
CA GLY A 209 -11.40 34.27 9.27
C GLY A 209 -11.38 33.45 10.57
N LYS A 210 -11.78 32.18 10.50
CA LYS A 210 -11.91 31.31 11.66
C LYS A 210 -10.74 30.35 11.85
N MET A 211 -9.80 30.31 10.91
CA MET A 211 -8.74 29.29 10.92
C MET A 211 -7.34 29.89 10.80
N LYS A 212 -6.50 29.66 11.82
CA LYS A 212 -5.07 29.94 11.74
C LYS A 212 -4.39 29.04 10.70
N PRO A 213 -3.36 29.49 9.98
CA PRO A 213 -2.60 28.62 9.09
C PRO A 213 -2.11 27.37 9.82
N VAL A 214 -2.31 26.20 9.21
CA VAL A 214 -1.75 24.94 9.77
C VAL A 214 -0.27 24.92 9.44
N ASN A 215 0.56 24.85 10.46
CA ASN A 215 1.97 24.57 10.27
C ASN A 215 2.16 23.05 10.22
N PHE A 216 2.62 22.55 9.08
CA PHE A 216 2.94 21.13 8.90
C PHE A 216 4.41 20.92 9.24
N PRO A 217 4.71 20.38 10.44
CA PRO A 217 6.09 20.29 10.91
C PRO A 217 6.92 19.31 10.07
N GLU A 218 8.15 19.65 9.84
CA GLU A 218 9.18 18.68 9.50
C GLU A 218 9.69 18.03 10.82
N PRO A 219 9.92 16.73 10.87
CA PRO A 219 9.93 15.79 9.76
C PRO A 219 8.53 15.40 9.29
N ARG A 220 8.43 15.05 8.02
CA ARG A 220 7.20 14.71 7.26
C ARG A 220 6.27 13.66 7.92
N GLY A 221 6.70 13.10 9.05
CA GLY A 221 5.98 12.06 9.80
C GLY A 221 4.74 12.53 10.56
N LYS A 222 4.55 13.83 10.77
CA LYS A 222 3.47 14.36 11.61
C LYS A 222 2.37 15.09 10.84
N ARG A 223 2.38 15.05 9.50
CA ARG A 223 1.44 15.79 8.66
C ARG A 223 -0.02 15.44 8.95
N ARG A 224 -0.37 14.14 9.00
CA ARG A 224 -1.72 13.69 9.31
C ARG A 224 -2.17 14.10 10.70
N LYS A 225 -1.27 14.00 11.70
CA LYS A 225 -1.58 14.44 13.06
C LYS A 225 -1.86 15.93 13.09
N ALA A 226 -1.04 16.76 12.44
CA ALA A 226 -1.25 18.20 12.37
C ALA A 226 -2.59 18.57 11.70
N LEU A 227 -3.04 17.79 10.72
CA LEU A 227 -4.37 17.98 10.12
C LEU A 227 -5.48 17.56 11.09
N ALA A 228 -5.32 16.44 11.80
CA ALA A 228 -6.30 15.93 12.75
C ALA A 228 -6.45 16.86 13.98
N ASP A 229 -5.33 17.27 14.59
CA ASP A 229 -5.33 18.21 15.72
C ASP A 229 -6.08 19.51 15.37
N ARG A 230 -6.00 19.91 14.11
CA ARG A 230 -6.74 21.05 13.60
C ARG A 230 -8.25 20.84 13.55
N SER A 231 -8.72 19.65 13.17
CA SER A 231 -10.16 19.36 13.13
C SER A 231 -10.79 19.33 14.52
N GLU A 232 -10.01 19.02 15.55
CA GLU A 232 -10.46 18.98 16.94
C GLU A 232 -10.59 20.38 17.56
N GLU A 233 -9.80 21.37 17.13
CA GLU A 233 -9.89 22.76 17.63
C GLU A 233 -11.24 23.45 17.35
N HIS A 234 -12.09 22.86 16.51
CA HIS A 234 -13.39 23.40 16.12
C HIS A 234 -14.57 22.74 16.83
N THR A 235 -14.36 21.70 17.63
CA THR A 235 -15.40 20.96 18.35
C THR A 235 -15.47 21.30 19.84
N SER A 236 -14.64 22.22 20.31
CA SER A 236 -14.60 22.71 21.71
C SER A 236 -15.06 24.15 21.84
#